data_24d0e6a0d152625709d93e967044e0c2
#
_entry.id   24d0e6a0d152625709d93e967044e0c2
#
_cell.length_a   1.000
_cell.length_b   1.000
_cell.length_c   1.000
_cell.angle_alpha   90.00
_cell.angle_beta   90.00
_cell.angle_gamma   90.00
#
_symmetry.space_group_name_H-M   'P 1'
#
loop_
_entity.id
_entity.type
_entity.pdbx_description
1 polymer ?
#
loop_
_entity_poly.entity_id
_entity_poly.type
_entity_poly.pdbx_seq_one_letter_code
_entity_poly.pdbx_strand_id
1 'polypeptide(L)'
;MKTEALKKRLDKNRPMTSITIRIPEDVVEDLKRVAPLLGFSGYQPLIRAYIGQGLRADLERLEGDTVSALIASLKRRGVSDDVIQDALSEVAQN
;
A
#
# COMPACT_ATOMS: atom_id res chain seq x y z
N MET A 1 12.87 4.31 5.59
CA MET A 1 11.44 4.25 5.93
C MET A 1 10.70 3.11 5.27
N LYS A 2 10.76 2.99 3.94
CA LYS A 2 10.09 1.88 3.23
C LYS A 2 10.60 0.51 3.67
N THR A 3 11.89 0.38 3.93
CA THR A 3 12.49 -0.89 4.35
C THR A 3 11.98 -1.34 5.72
N GLU A 4 11.86 -0.42 6.67
CA GLU A 4 11.35 -0.74 8.00
C GLU A 4 9.87 -1.12 7.97
N ALA A 5 9.06 -0.39 7.19
CA ALA A 5 7.65 -0.71 7.02
C ALA A 5 7.48 -2.09 6.38
N LEU A 6 8.32 -2.44 5.40
CA LEU A 6 8.30 -3.74 4.77
C LEU A 6 8.70 -4.84 5.74
N LYS A 7 9.75 -4.63 6.55
CA LYS A 7 10.17 -5.59 7.57
C LYS A 7 9.07 -5.88 8.57
N LYS A 8 8.36 -4.83 9.02
CA LYS A 8 7.23 -5.00 9.94
C LYS A 8 6.12 -5.83 9.31
N ARG A 9 5.83 -5.62 8.03
CA ARG A 9 4.78 -6.37 7.32
C ARG A 9 5.13 -7.82 7.10
N LEU A 10 6.43 -8.15 7.01
CA LEU A 10 6.91 -9.51 6.81
C LEU A 10 7.17 -10.25 8.13
N ASP A 11 7.12 -9.55 9.25
CA ASP A 11 7.34 -10.15 10.57
C ASP A 11 6.17 -11.05 10.92
N LYS A 12 6.47 -12.32 11.17
CA LYS A 12 5.47 -13.33 11.55
C LYS A 12 4.89 -13.07 12.94
N ASN A 13 5.62 -12.34 13.78
CA ASN A 13 5.26 -12.10 15.18
C ASN A 13 4.69 -10.71 15.41
N ARG A 14 4.30 -10.01 14.33
CA ARG A 14 3.73 -8.67 14.50
C ARG A 14 2.41 -8.74 15.27
N PRO A 15 2.14 -7.76 16.15
CA PRO A 15 0.92 -7.77 16.95
C PRO A 15 -0.32 -7.77 16.07
N MET A 16 -1.31 -8.55 16.47
CA MET A 16 -2.60 -8.64 15.79
C MET A 16 -3.67 -8.01 16.66
N THR A 17 -4.66 -7.40 16.05
CA THR A 17 -5.82 -6.86 16.74
C THR A 17 -7.09 -7.29 16.02
N SER A 18 -8.16 -7.46 16.78
CA SER A 18 -9.46 -7.81 16.22
C SER A 18 -10.26 -6.54 15.95
N ILE A 19 -10.89 -6.48 14.79
CA ILE A 19 -11.85 -5.41 14.47
C ILE A 19 -13.15 -6.06 14.02
N THR A 20 -14.25 -5.36 14.24
CA THR A 20 -15.56 -5.82 13.80
C THR A 20 -16.11 -4.82 12.79
N ILE A 21 -16.44 -5.31 11.60
CA ILE A 21 -17.04 -4.50 10.54
C ILE A 21 -18.29 -5.18 10.04
N ARG A 22 -19.22 -4.38 9.53
CA ARG A 22 -20.44 -4.89 8.88
C ARG A 22 -20.24 -4.85 7.39
N ILE A 23 -20.52 -5.98 6.73
CA ILE A 23 -20.38 -6.15 5.28
C ILE A 23 -21.71 -6.65 4.74
N PRO A 24 -22.18 -6.15 3.59
CA PRO A 24 -23.39 -6.68 2.98
C PRO A 24 -23.32 -8.19 2.77
N GLU A 25 -24.42 -8.87 2.96
CA GLU A 25 -24.47 -10.34 2.87
C GLU A 25 -24.07 -10.85 1.49
N ASP A 26 -24.46 -10.15 0.43
CA ASP A 26 -24.12 -10.53 -0.95
C ASP A 26 -22.60 -10.46 -1.18
N VAL A 27 -21.93 -9.47 -0.57
CA VAL A 27 -20.47 -9.36 -0.67
C VAL A 27 -19.80 -10.53 0.05
N VAL A 28 -20.31 -10.94 1.21
CA VAL A 28 -19.78 -12.09 1.95
C VAL A 28 -19.95 -13.36 1.12
N GLU A 29 -21.10 -13.55 0.48
CA GLU A 29 -21.34 -14.70 -0.38
C GLU A 29 -20.38 -14.75 -1.57
N ASP A 30 -20.11 -13.60 -2.18
CA ASP A 30 -19.12 -13.49 -3.26
C ASP A 30 -17.71 -13.86 -2.75
N LEU A 31 -17.34 -13.39 -1.57
CA LEU A 31 -16.05 -13.71 -0.98
C LEU A 31 -15.90 -15.22 -0.73
N LYS A 32 -16.96 -15.87 -0.23
CA LYS A 32 -16.95 -17.32 -0.02
C LYS A 32 -16.80 -18.10 -1.33
N ARG A 33 -17.40 -17.60 -2.39
CA ARG A 33 -17.32 -18.23 -3.71
C ARG A 33 -15.96 -18.04 -4.35
N VAL A 34 -15.39 -16.86 -4.22
CA VAL A 34 -14.13 -16.48 -4.88
C VAL A 34 -12.91 -17.06 -4.15
N ALA A 35 -12.96 -17.19 -2.83
CA ALA A 35 -11.82 -17.62 -2.03
C ALA A 35 -11.17 -18.91 -2.53
N PRO A 36 -11.90 -20.02 -2.73
CA PRO A 36 -11.26 -21.24 -3.23
C PRO A 36 -10.72 -21.10 -4.64
N LEU A 37 -11.34 -20.28 -5.47
CA LEU A 37 -10.87 -20.04 -6.85
C LEU A 37 -9.51 -19.35 -6.88
N LEU A 38 -9.20 -18.55 -5.85
CA LEU A 38 -7.93 -17.84 -5.73
C LEU A 38 -6.93 -18.58 -4.83
N GLY A 39 -7.26 -19.78 -4.38
CA GLY A 39 -6.36 -20.60 -3.57
C GLY A 39 -6.37 -20.28 -2.08
N PHE A 40 -7.39 -19.59 -1.59
CA PHE A 40 -7.52 -19.30 -0.16
C PHE A 40 -8.30 -20.41 0.55
N SER A 41 -7.93 -20.68 1.81
CA SER A 41 -8.58 -21.69 2.63
C SER A 41 -9.99 -21.29 3.07
N GLY A 42 -10.32 -19.98 3.02
CA GLY A 42 -11.62 -19.46 3.39
C GLY A 42 -11.74 -17.99 3.05
N TYR A 43 -12.91 -17.41 3.32
CA TYR A 43 -13.15 -16.00 2.97
C TYR A 43 -12.43 -15.02 3.90
N GLN A 44 -12.15 -15.39 5.15
CA GLN A 44 -11.46 -14.50 6.08
C GLN A 44 -10.01 -14.21 5.66
N PRO A 45 -9.20 -15.20 5.28
CA PRO A 45 -7.88 -14.91 4.71
C PRO A 45 -7.95 -14.04 3.45
N LEU A 46 -8.98 -14.25 2.62
CA LEU A 46 -9.17 -13.45 1.42
C LEU A 46 -9.47 -11.98 1.77
N ILE A 47 -10.32 -11.74 2.78
CA ILE A 47 -10.59 -10.38 3.26
C ILE A 47 -9.30 -9.71 3.71
N ARG A 48 -8.49 -10.40 4.50
CA ARG A 48 -7.20 -9.85 4.97
C ARG A 48 -6.27 -9.52 3.80
N ALA A 49 -6.25 -10.37 2.79
CA ALA A 49 -5.45 -10.13 1.59
C ALA A 49 -5.93 -8.89 0.83
N TYR A 50 -7.24 -8.74 0.64
CA TYR A 50 -7.80 -7.57 -0.02
C TYR A 50 -7.52 -6.27 0.74
N ILE A 51 -7.67 -6.30 2.07
CA ILE A 51 -7.37 -5.13 2.90
C ILE A 51 -5.90 -4.75 2.76
N GLY A 52 -5.00 -5.72 2.85
CA GLY A 52 -3.57 -5.47 2.72
C GLY A 52 -3.18 -4.93 1.36
N GLN A 53 -3.72 -5.51 0.28
CA GLN A 53 -3.45 -5.07 -1.09
C GLN A 53 -4.01 -3.68 -1.35
N GLY A 54 -5.27 -3.44 -0.95
CA GLY A 54 -5.91 -2.14 -1.14
C GLY A 54 -5.22 -1.02 -0.39
N LEU A 55 -4.87 -1.28 0.86
CA LEU A 55 -4.17 -0.29 1.67
C LEU A 55 -2.79 0.02 1.08
N ARG A 56 -2.06 -1.02 0.66
CA ARG A 56 -0.74 -0.83 0.06
C ARG A 56 -0.81 0.00 -1.22
N ALA A 57 -1.79 -0.29 -2.08
CA ALA A 57 -1.98 0.47 -3.31
C ALA A 57 -2.29 1.93 -3.02
N ASP A 58 -3.14 2.21 -2.02
CA ASP A 58 -3.48 3.57 -1.65
C ASP A 58 -2.29 4.31 -1.03
N LEU A 59 -1.50 3.63 -0.19
CA LEU A 59 -0.30 4.23 0.39
C LEU A 59 0.71 4.60 -0.68
N GLU A 60 0.93 3.73 -1.67
CA GLU A 60 1.81 4.01 -2.80
C GLU A 60 1.32 5.20 -3.62
N ARG A 61 0.02 5.27 -3.88
CA ARG A 61 -0.58 6.37 -4.60
C ARG A 61 -0.41 7.70 -3.85
N LEU A 62 -0.66 7.71 -2.54
CA LEU A 62 -0.52 8.90 -1.71
C LEU A 62 0.93 9.37 -1.62
N GLU A 63 1.89 8.44 -1.50
CA GLU A 63 3.32 8.77 -1.54
C GLU A 63 3.70 9.37 -2.90
N GLY A 64 3.21 8.79 -4.00
CA GLY A 64 3.45 9.29 -5.35
C GLY A 64 2.89 10.69 -5.54
N ASP A 65 1.68 10.96 -5.05
CA ASP A 65 1.05 12.28 -5.13
C ASP A 65 1.86 13.32 -4.34
N THR A 66 2.36 12.95 -3.16
CA THR A 66 3.20 13.82 -2.35
C THR A 66 4.50 14.16 -3.07
N VAL A 67 5.16 13.17 -3.67
CA VAL A 67 6.39 13.38 -4.43
C VAL A 67 6.14 14.27 -5.64
N SER A 68 5.05 14.04 -6.37
CA SER A 68 4.68 14.85 -7.53
C SER A 68 4.43 16.31 -7.13
N ALA A 69 3.76 16.54 -6.00
CA ALA A 69 3.50 17.87 -5.47
C ALA A 69 4.81 18.57 -5.09
N LEU A 70 5.74 17.85 -4.47
CA LEU A 70 7.06 18.37 -4.11
C LEU A 70 7.84 18.79 -5.35
N ILE A 71 7.88 17.94 -6.37
CA ILE A 71 8.55 18.23 -7.63
C ILE A 71 7.98 19.50 -8.28
N ALA A 72 6.65 19.62 -8.34
CA ALA A 72 5.99 20.78 -8.90
C ALA A 72 6.35 22.05 -8.12
N SER A 73 6.41 21.97 -6.80
CA SER A 73 6.79 23.09 -5.95
C SER A 73 8.23 23.53 -6.20
N LEU A 74 9.15 22.57 -6.32
CA LEU A 74 10.56 22.86 -6.60
C LEU A 74 10.73 23.55 -7.95
N LYS A 75 10.03 23.09 -8.98
CA LYS A 75 10.05 23.72 -10.31
C LYS A 75 9.56 25.15 -10.27
N ARG A 76 8.48 25.41 -9.54
CA ARG A 76 7.96 26.78 -9.38
C ARG A 76 8.96 27.71 -8.71
N ARG A 77 9.84 27.16 -7.86
CA ARG A 77 10.87 27.92 -7.15
C ARG A 77 12.17 28.05 -7.94
N GLY A 78 12.17 27.59 -9.19
CA GLY A 78 13.30 27.74 -10.09
C GLY A 78 14.36 26.65 -10.00
N VAL A 79 14.06 25.53 -9.33
CA VAL A 79 14.98 24.41 -9.28
C VAL A 79 14.97 23.71 -10.64
N SER A 80 16.15 23.48 -11.21
CA SER A 80 16.26 22.85 -12.54
C SER A 80 15.89 21.37 -12.53
N ASP A 81 15.44 20.87 -13.68
CA ASP A 81 15.11 19.44 -13.83
C ASP A 81 16.30 18.53 -13.51
N ASP A 82 17.52 18.94 -13.88
CA ASP A 82 18.73 18.17 -13.63
C ASP A 82 18.96 17.97 -12.12
N VAL A 83 18.79 19.04 -11.34
CA VAL A 83 18.92 18.97 -9.88
C VAL A 83 17.86 18.05 -9.28
N ILE A 84 16.62 18.16 -9.76
CA ILE A 84 15.52 17.32 -9.30
C ILE A 84 15.80 15.84 -9.62
N GLN A 85 16.26 15.54 -10.83
CA GLN A 85 16.59 14.17 -11.23
C GLN A 85 17.72 13.58 -10.41
N ASP A 86 18.77 14.38 -10.14
CA ASP A 86 19.87 13.94 -9.28
C ASP A 86 19.39 13.63 -7.87
N ALA A 87 18.53 14.49 -7.31
CA ALA A 87 17.99 14.28 -5.97
C ALA A 87 17.12 13.01 -5.92
N LEU A 88 16.28 12.77 -6.93
CA LEU A 88 15.44 11.58 -7.00
C LEU A 88 16.27 10.31 -7.14
N SER A 89 17.34 10.34 -7.95
CA SER A 89 18.24 9.21 -8.12
C SER A 89 18.95 8.88 -6.81
N GLU A 90 19.37 9.88 -6.06
CA GLU A 90 20.02 9.70 -4.78
C GLU A 90 19.08 9.02 -3.77
N VAL A 91 17.84 9.46 -3.70
CA VAL A 91 16.83 8.87 -2.80
C VAL A 91 16.53 7.43 -3.21
N ALA A 92 16.46 7.15 -4.51
CA ALA A 92 16.14 5.80 -5.00
C ALA A 92 17.27 4.79 -4.71
N GLN A 93 18.51 5.24 -4.55
CA GLN A 93 19.66 4.38 -4.25
C GLN A 93 19.76 4.05 -2.75
N ASN A 94 19.07 4.76 -1.90
CA ASN A 94 19.05 4.53 -0.47
C ASN A 94 17.88 3.63 -0.08
#